data_8fdec2b96620905af81962e412c9f4fd
#
_entry.id   8fdec2b96620905af81962e412c9f4fd
#
_cell.length_a   1.000
_cell.length_b   1.000
_cell.length_c   1.000
_cell.angle_alpha   90.00
_cell.angle_beta   90.00
_cell.angle_gamma   90.00
#
_symmetry.space_group_name_H-M   'P 1'
#
loop_
_entity.id
_entity.type
_entity.pdbx_description
1 polymer ?
#
loop_
_entity_poly.entity_id
_entity_poly.type
_entity_poly.pdbx_seq_one_letter_code
_entity_poly.pdbx_strand_id
1 'polypeptide(L)'
;MSKRLTGNVLFARIFVVPWQVVIVLAVEIFVVMRWIAPAIFNTHALFALGSKFHILAPAVLFIFLVYAVISYFLNRTLAHLPEQAGEQTTKLPVAQNNAKPTEWSIEFLRMLEWQRFELVFTEYFRLLGKRVETLFHSSEGGIDARIYPIDSDTLDYAVQCKAGDSMVGIKPIWELYGVMAHESAGKGIYLTASTFSDEAKQFAEAHKEKLFLIDGQRFVSMLSKLPEEKHLKLLAIATDGLSPNPS
;
A
#
# COMPACT_ATOMS: atom_id res chain seq x y z
N MET A 1 -25.26 -14.40 -5.91
CA MET A 1 -24.51 -14.56 -4.64
C MET A 1 -23.47 -13.47 -4.53
N SER A 2 -23.88 -12.27 -4.17
CA SER A 2 -23.01 -11.09 -4.06
C SER A 2 -23.35 -10.35 -2.78
N LYS A 3 -22.68 -10.67 -1.65
CA LYS A 3 -22.84 -9.94 -0.36
C LYS A 3 -21.64 -10.07 0.60
N ARG A 4 -20.40 -10.25 0.15
CA ARG A 4 -19.26 -10.39 1.08
C ARG A 4 -18.09 -9.42 0.91
N LEU A 5 -18.16 -8.39 0.08
CA LEU A 5 -17.03 -7.46 -0.13
C LEU A 5 -17.23 -6.04 0.42
N THR A 6 -18.41 -5.73 0.94
CA THR A 6 -18.70 -4.39 1.50
C THR A 6 -18.30 -4.25 2.98
N GLY A 7 -17.97 -5.33 3.67
CA GLY A 7 -17.66 -5.33 5.11
C GLY A 7 -16.28 -4.73 5.44
N ASN A 8 -15.26 -5.04 4.66
CA ASN A 8 -13.88 -4.73 5.04
C ASN A 8 -13.48 -3.26 4.82
N VAL A 9 -14.08 -2.59 3.84
CA VAL A 9 -13.81 -1.15 3.59
C VAL A 9 -14.54 -0.27 4.60
N LEU A 10 -15.71 -0.72 5.08
CA LEU A 10 -16.44 -0.01 6.13
C LEU A 10 -15.73 -0.11 7.49
N PHE A 11 -15.14 -1.27 7.81
CA PHE A 11 -14.38 -1.46 9.05
C PHE A 11 -13.09 -0.63 9.09
N ALA A 12 -12.39 -0.43 7.97
CA ALA A 12 -11.20 0.43 7.91
C ALA A 12 -11.53 1.92 8.12
N ARG A 13 -12.72 2.38 7.72
CA ARG A 13 -13.17 3.76 7.95
C ARG A 13 -13.66 4.03 9.36
N ILE A 14 -14.07 3.02 10.11
CA ILE A 14 -14.58 3.16 11.50
C ILE A 14 -13.43 3.40 12.50
N PHE A 15 -12.18 3.03 12.16
CA PHE A 15 -11.03 3.15 13.07
C PHE A 15 -10.24 4.47 12.97
N VAL A 16 -10.58 5.38 12.08
CA VAL A 16 -9.94 6.71 12.02
C VAL A 16 -10.88 7.74 12.65
N VAL A 17 -11.07 7.63 13.96
CA VAL A 17 -11.76 8.69 14.73
C VAL A 17 -10.84 9.91 14.74
N PRO A 18 -11.29 11.11 14.31
CA PRO A 18 -10.49 12.32 14.38
C PRO A 18 -10.01 12.57 15.81
N TRP A 19 -8.73 12.91 15.97
CA TRP A 19 -8.09 13.10 17.28
C TRP A 19 -8.85 14.07 18.19
N GLN A 20 -9.54 15.07 17.60
CA GLN A 20 -10.38 16.02 18.33
C GLN A 20 -11.54 15.31 19.05
N VAL A 21 -12.19 14.35 18.38
CA VAL A 21 -13.31 13.57 18.96
C VAL A 21 -12.79 12.69 20.10
N VAL A 22 -11.58 12.12 19.94
CA VAL A 22 -10.95 11.31 21.00
C VAL A 22 -10.69 12.15 22.25
N ILE A 23 -10.22 13.39 22.10
CA ILE A 23 -9.98 14.29 23.23
C ILE A 23 -11.28 14.65 23.93
N VAL A 24 -12.33 14.98 23.18
CA VAL A 24 -13.65 15.31 23.76
C VAL A 24 -14.18 14.13 24.57
N LEU A 25 -14.17 12.92 24.00
CA LEU A 25 -14.59 11.70 24.70
C LEU A 25 -13.73 11.40 25.93
N ALA A 26 -12.42 11.64 25.87
CA ALA A 26 -11.52 11.46 27.01
C ALA A 26 -11.87 12.39 28.17
N VAL A 27 -12.17 13.64 27.87
CA VAL A 27 -12.58 14.65 28.88
C VAL A 27 -13.94 14.28 29.48
N GLU A 28 -14.91 13.88 28.66
CA GLU A 28 -16.24 13.46 29.14
C GLU A 28 -16.13 12.23 30.06
N ILE A 29 -15.40 11.20 29.65
CA ILE A 29 -15.17 9.98 30.45
C ILE A 29 -14.47 10.35 31.77
N PHE A 30 -13.47 11.23 31.72
CA PHE A 30 -12.77 11.68 32.92
C PHE A 30 -13.70 12.40 33.90
N VAL A 31 -14.55 13.33 33.42
CA VAL A 31 -15.53 14.05 34.24
C VAL A 31 -16.51 13.07 34.85
N VAL A 32 -17.05 12.14 34.09
CA VAL A 32 -17.98 11.11 34.58
C VAL A 32 -17.30 10.25 35.64
N MET A 33 -16.11 9.76 35.43
CA MET A 33 -15.40 8.90 36.40
C MET A 33 -14.95 9.66 37.63
N ARG A 34 -14.63 10.97 37.52
CA ARG A 34 -14.07 11.75 38.62
C ARG A 34 -15.13 12.29 39.56
N TRP A 35 -16.32 12.67 39.02
CA TRP A 35 -17.34 13.37 39.76
C TRP A 35 -18.70 12.66 39.76
N ILE A 36 -19.18 12.16 38.65
CA ILE A 36 -20.51 11.58 38.49
C ILE A 36 -20.58 10.18 39.07
N ALA A 37 -19.65 9.30 38.65
CA ALA A 37 -19.65 7.91 39.12
C ALA A 37 -19.54 7.81 40.66
N PRO A 38 -18.61 8.51 41.34
CA PRO A 38 -18.56 8.50 42.80
C PRO A 38 -19.83 9.00 43.47
N ALA A 39 -20.51 9.99 42.89
CA ALA A 39 -21.78 10.51 43.43
C ALA A 39 -22.90 9.49 43.33
N ILE A 40 -22.98 8.72 42.25
CA ILE A 40 -23.98 7.67 42.06
C ILE A 40 -23.69 6.43 42.93
N PHE A 41 -22.41 6.03 43.03
CA PHE A 41 -21.98 4.83 43.77
C PHE A 41 -21.73 5.09 45.26
N ASN A 42 -22.08 6.25 45.80
CA ASN A 42 -21.87 6.63 47.21
C ASN A 42 -22.87 5.97 48.18
N THR A 43 -23.55 4.90 47.78
CA THR A 43 -24.38 4.07 48.63
C THR A 43 -23.51 3.06 49.39
N HIS A 44 -23.90 2.75 50.64
CA HIS A 44 -23.10 1.93 51.57
C HIS A 44 -22.53 0.60 50.98
N ALA A 45 -23.24 -0.02 50.07
CA ALA A 45 -22.82 -1.28 49.45
C ALA A 45 -21.75 -1.10 48.32
N LEU A 46 -21.64 0.07 47.70
CA LEU A 46 -20.78 0.30 46.52
C LEU A 46 -19.69 1.36 46.78
N PHE A 47 -19.54 1.84 48.00
CA PHE A 47 -18.57 2.86 48.39
C PHE A 47 -17.11 2.46 48.03
N ALA A 48 -16.77 1.20 48.25
CA ALA A 48 -15.46 0.65 47.92
C ALA A 48 -15.14 0.65 46.40
N LEU A 49 -16.17 0.56 45.54
CA LEU A 49 -16.05 0.73 44.09
C LEU A 49 -15.89 2.21 43.70
N GLY A 50 -16.69 3.09 44.29
CA GLY A 50 -16.68 4.54 44.01
C GLY A 50 -15.30 5.17 44.29
N SER A 51 -14.62 4.78 45.38
CA SER A 51 -13.27 5.26 45.70
C SER A 51 -12.21 4.88 44.67
N LYS A 52 -12.35 3.74 43.99
CA LYS A 52 -11.38 3.28 42.95
C LYS A 52 -11.48 4.09 41.68
N PHE A 53 -12.62 4.69 41.34
CA PHE A 53 -12.79 5.52 40.15
C PHE A 53 -11.91 6.79 40.20
N HIS A 54 -11.66 7.33 41.36
CA HIS A 54 -10.75 8.49 41.54
C HIS A 54 -9.29 8.14 41.18
N ILE A 55 -8.87 6.91 41.45
CA ILE A 55 -7.52 6.42 41.18
C ILE A 55 -7.38 6.01 39.71
N LEU A 56 -8.43 5.43 39.11
CA LEU A 56 -8.43 4.94 37.72
C LEU A 56 -8.64 6.07 36.69
N ALA A 57 -9.35 7.12 37.03
CA ALA A 57 -9.67 8.22 36.11
C ALA A 57 -8.41 8.82 35.42
N PRO A 58 -7.31 9.15 36.12
CA PRO A 58 -6.12 9.69 35.47
C PRO A 58 -5.41 8.66 34.57
N ALA A 59 -5.45 7.36 34.91
CA ALA A 59 -4.87 6.32 34.06
C ALA A 59 -5.65 6.16 32.76
N VAL A 60 -6.99 6.18 32.81
CA VAL A 60 -7.83 6.14 31.62
C VAL A 60 -7.61 7.37 30.75
N LEU A 61 -7.56 8.57 31.35
CA LEU A 61 -7.26 9.81 30.61
C LEU A 61 -5.90 9.72 29.92
N PHE A 62 -4.87 9.20 30.59
CA PHE A 62 -3.55 9.02 30.00
C PHE A 62 -3.56 8.10 28.78
N ILE A 63 -4.28 6.97 28.84
CA ILE A 63 -4.42 6.04 27.70
C ILE A 63 -5.06 6.76 26.51
N PHE A 64 -6.13 7.53 26.72
CA PHE A 64 -6.78 8.28 25.66
C PHE A 64 -5.90 9.38 25.07
N LEU A 65 -5.08 10.05 25.91
CA LEU A 65 -4.13 11.05 25.42
C LEU A 65 -3.03 10.41 24.56
N VAL A 66 -2.48 9.26 24.97
CA VAL A 66 -1.53 8.51 24.17
C VAL A 66 -2.15 8.10 22.83
N TYR A 67 -3.39 7.60 22.85
CA TYR A 67 -4.10 7.25 21.62
C TYR A 67 -4.36 8.48 20.74
N ALA A 68 -4.71 9.63 21.31
CA ALA A 68 -4.91 10.88 20.57
C ALA A 68 -3.60 11.35 19.90
N VAL A 69 -2.46 11.24 20.59
CA VAL A 69 -1.14 11.56 20.03
C VAL A 69 -0.80 10.61 18.86
N ILE A 70 -0.99 9.31 19.04
CA ILE A 70 -0.78 8.33 17.99
C ILE A 70 -1.70 8.61 16.79
N SER A 71 -2.99 8.87 17.04
CA SER A 71 -3.98 9.22 16.00
C SER A 71 -3.61 10.52 15.28
N TYR A 72 -3.09 11.52 16.00
CA TYR A 72 -2.61 12.78 15.42
C TYR A 72 -1.43 12.53 14.48
N PHE A 73 -0.42 11.75 14.92
CA PHE A 73 0.74 11.42 14.08
C PHE A 73 0.34 10.57 12.88
N LEU A 74 -0.53 9.58 13.05
CA LEU A 74 -1.06 8.78 11.95
C LEU A 74 -1.83 9.65 10.95
N ASN A 75 -2.73 10.51 11.42
CA ASN A 75 -3.46 11.43 10.54
C ASN A 75 -2.53 12.44 9.86
N ARG A 76 -1.50 12.92 10.55
CA ARG A 76 -0.50 13.82 9.96
C ARG A 76 0.34 13.10 8.90
N THR A 77 0.73 11.85 9.16
CA THR A 77 1.45 11.01 8.17
C THR A 77 0.55 10.68 6.97
N LEU A 78 -0.75 10.45 7.19
CA LEU A 78 -1.74 10.25 6.14
C LEU A 78 -2.12 11.56 5.43
N ALA A 79 -2.09 12.71 6.12
CA ALA A 79 -2.34 14.03 5.53
C ALA A 79 -1.14 14.57 4.74
N HIS A 80 0.06 14.02 4.94
CA HIS A 80 1.22 14.26 4.07
C HIS A 80 1.28 13.28 2.88
N LEU A 81 0.38 12.31 2.80
CA LEU A 81 -0.02 11.74 1.54
C LEU A 81 -0.84 12.83 0.85
N PRO A 82 -0.44 13.33 -0.33
CA PRO A 82 -1.15 14.44 -0.96
C PRO A 82 -2.61 14.03 -1.13
N GLU A 83 -3.51 14.77 -0.48
CA GLU A 83 -4.97 14.72 -0.61
C GLU A 83 -5.41 15.19 -2.02
N GLN A 84 -4.61 14.88 -3.02
CA GLN A 84 -4.90 15.13 -4.44
C GLN A 84 -5.42 13.89 -5.16
N ALA A 85 -5.76 12.84 -4.42
CA ALA A 85 -6.52 11.72 -4.98
C ALA A 85 -8.05 11.85 -4.75
N GLY A 86 -8.52 12.99 -4.23
CA GLY A 86 -9.93 13.30 -4.10
C GLY A 86 -10.23 14.69 -4.64
N GLU A 87 -10.80 14.75 -5.86
CA GLU A 87 -11.39 15.96 -6.47
C GLU A 87 -10.49 16.93 -7.25
N GLN A 88 -9.63 16.41 -8.09
CA GLN A 88 -9.51 17.01 -9.43
C GLN A 88 -9.82 15.93 -10.46
N THR A 89 -11.09 15.66 -10.63
CA THR A 89 -11.63 15.28 -11.92
C THR A 89 -11.40 16.47 -12.85
N THR A 90 -10.14 16.71 -13.23
CA THR A 90 -9.87 17.30 -14.52
C THR A 90 -10.45 16.25 -15.46
N LYS A 91 -11.66 16.54 -15.94
CA LYS A 91 -12.22 15.92 -17.13
C LYS A 91 -11.23 16.19 -18.26
N LEU A 92 -10.16 15.37 -18.31
CA LEU A 92 -9.55 15.09 -19.58
C LEU A 92 -10.72 14.57 -20.43
N PRO A 93 -10.89 15.04 -21.66
CA PRO A 93 -11.90 14.49 -22.54
C PRO A 93 -11.58 12.99 -22.62
N VAL A 94 -12.37 12.19 -21.96
CA VAL A 94 -12.41 10.74 -22.17
C VAL A 94 -12.84 10.63 -23.64
N ALA A 95 -11.85 10.52 -24.49
CA ALA A 95 -12.09 9.92 -25.78
C ALA A 95 -12.61 8.52 -25.44
N GLN A 96 -13.91 8.36 -25.56
CA GLN A 96 -14.63 7.09 -25.46
C GLN A 96 -14.17 6.24 -26.65
N ASN A 97 -12.96 5.74 -26.58
CA ASN A 97 -12.51 4.64 -27.38
C ASN A 97 -12.65 3.38 -26.51
N ASN A 98 -13.81 2.72 -26.60
CA ASN A 98 -14.10 1.41 -26.02
C ASN A 98 -13.26 0.28 -26.66
N ALA A 99 -12.16 0.60 -27.31
CA ALA A 99 -11.22 -0.39 -27.82
C ALA A 99 -10.28 -0.83 -26.70
N LYS A 100 -10.13 -2.16 -26.53
CA LYS A 100 -9.06 -2.70 -25.65
C LYS A 100 -7.74 -2.08 -26.08
N PRO A 101 -6.89 -1.67 -25.10
CA PRO A 101 -5.56 -1.18 -25.42
C PRO A 101 -4.80 -2.19 -26.28
N THR A 102 -4.31 -1.77 -27.42
CA THR A 102 -3.55 -2.60 -28.37
C THR A 102 -2.06 -2.42 -28.21
N GLU A 103 -1.64 -1.43 -27.45
CA GLU A 103 -0.24 -1.08 -27.22
C GLU A 103 0.00 -0.71 -25.75
N TRP A 104 1.25 -0.88 -25.30
CA TRP A 104 1.67 -0.47 -23.98
C TRP A 104 1.93 1.04 -23.94
N SER A 105 1.34 1.70 -22.97
CA SER A 105 1.61 3.12 -22.64
C SER A 105 1.73 3.31 -21.14
N ILE A 106 2.28 4.44 -20.72
CA ILE A 106 2.36 4.79 -19.29
C ILE A 106 0.96 4.93 -18.70
N GLU A 107 0.05 5.55 -19.44
CA GLU A 107 -1.35 5.74 -19.06
C GLU A 107 -2.01 4.40 -18.82
N PHE A 108 -1.79 3.43 -19.72
CA PHE A 108 -2.34 2.09 -19.57
C PHE A 108 -1.75 1.38 -18.34
N LEU A 109 -0.43 1.45 -18.10
CA LEU A 109 0.19 0.86 -16.91
C LEU A 109 -0.37 1.46 -15.61
N ARG A 110 -0.62 2.77 -15.57
CA ARG A 110 -1.18 3.46 -14.40
C ARG A 110 -2.64 3.13 -14.13
N MET A 111 -3.39 2.73 -15.16
CA MET A 111 -4.78 2.30 -15.05
C MET A 111 -4.94 0.86 -14.56
N LEU A 112 -3.88 0.07 -14.60
CA LEU A 112 -3.92 -1.31 -14.12
C LEU A 112 -4.14 -1.34 -12.60
N GLU A 113 -5.02 -2.23 -12.16
CA GLU A 113 -5.11 -2.60 -10.75
C GLU A 113 -3.76 -3.19 -10.29
N TRP A 114 -3.41 -2.99 -9.02
CA TRP A 114 -2.10 -3.37 -8.50
C TRP A 114 -1.78 -4.87 -8.71
N GLN A 115 -2.75 -5.78 -8.48
CA GLN A 115 -2.56 -7.22 -8.71
C GLN A 115 -2.22 -7.53 -10.17
N ARG A 116 -2.85 -6.81 -11.10
CA ARG A 116 -2.64 -7.00 -12.53
C ARG A 116 -1.29 -6.44 -12.99
N PHE A 117 -0.91 -5.31 -12.42
CA PHE A 117 0.41 -4.73 -12.66
C PHE A 117 1.54 -5.67 -12.21
N GLU A 118 1.44 -6.26 -11.02
CA GLU A 118 2.35 -7.27 -10.51
C GLU A 118 2.35 -8.54 -11.38
N LEU A 119 1.16 -8.99 -11.81
CA LEU A 119 1.03 -10.15 -12.68
C LEU A 119 1.72 -9.93 -14.04
N VAL A 120 1.53 -8.79 -14.68
CA VAL A 120 2.21 -8.45 -15.95
C VAL A 120 3.71 -8.49 -15.78
N PHE A 121 4.24 -7.94 -14.67
CA PHE A 121 5.67 -7.95 -14.40
C PHE A 121 6.21 -9.37 -14.16
N THR A 122 5.53 -10.17 -13.35
CA THR A 122 5.95 -11.53 -13.05
C THR A 122 5.91 -12.41 -14.30
N GLU A 123 4.87 -12.29 -15.13
CA GLU A 123 4.77 -13.00 -16.41
C GLU A 123 5.82 -12.54 -17.42
N TYR A 124 6.21 -11.26 -17.41
CA TYR A 124 7.33 -10.80 -18.23
C TYR A 124 8.59 -11.61 -17.94
N PHE A 125 8.95 -11.82 -16.68
CA PHE A 125 10.14 -12.62 -16.34
C PHE A 125 9.97 -14.10 -16.64
N ARG A 126 8.76 -14.66 -16.48
CA ARG A 126 8.47 -16.05 -16.90
C ARG A 126 8.66 -16.25 -18.40
N LEU A 127 8.22 -15.29 -19.21
CA LEU A 127 8.44 -15.30 -20.66
C LEU A 127 9.91 -15.15 -21.06
N LEU A 128 10.74 -14.59 -20.19
CA LEU A 128 12.20 -14.56 -20.36
C LEU A 128 12.91 -15.83 -19.86
N GLY A 129 12.17 -16.87 -19.46
CA GLY A 129 12.73 -18.14 -19.00
C GLY A 129 13.23 -18.10 -17.57
N LYS A 130 12.64 -17.25 -16.72
CA LYS A 130 12.93 -17.23 -15.29
C LYS A 130 11.85 -17.97 -14.51
N ARG A 131 12.22 -18.60 -13.40
CA ARG A 131 11.27 -19.11 -12.42
C ARG A 131 10.88 -17.97 -11.47
N VAL A 132 9.58 -17.71 -11.34
CA VAL A 132 9.05 -16.60 -10.54
C VAL A 132 8.05 -17.11 -9.52
N GLU A 133 8.33 -16.85 -8.25
CA GLU A 133 7.44 -17.09 -7.12
C GLU A 133 6.78 -15.76 -6.71
N THR A 134 5.47 -15.70 -6.76
CA THR A 134 4.69 -14.53 -6.36
C THR A 134 4.25 -14.65 -4.90
N LEU A 135 4.36 -13.57 -4.15
CA LEU A 135 4.06 -13.50 -2.71
C LEU A 135 2.76 -12.73 -2.46
N PHE A 136 1.73 -12.98 -3.27
CA PHE A 136 0.42 -12.34 -3.11
C PHE A 136 -0.08 -12.51 -1.68
N HIS A 137 -0.34 -11.40 -0.99
CA HIS A 137 -0.86 -11.34 0.39
C HIS A 137 0.15 -11.66 1.52
N SER A 138 1.44 -11.69 1.26
CA SER A 138 2.37 -11.70 2.39
C SER A 138 2.41 -10.33 3.05
N SER A 139 1.76 -10.17 4.19
CA SER A 139 1.87 -8.99 5.06
C SER A 139 3.26 -8.88 5.71
N GLU A 140 4.13 -9.84 5.48
CA GLU A 140 5.45 -9.95 6.06
C GLU A 140 6.50 -9.90 4.95
N GLY A 141 7.28 -8.82 4.88
CA GLY A 141 8.54 -8.85 4.17
C GLY A 141 8.81 -7.83 3.08
N GLY A 142 7.85 -7.01 2.63
CA GLY A 142 8.14 -5.89 1.72
C GLY A 142 8.63 -6.25 0.32
N ILE A 143 8.43 -7.50 -0.14
CA ILE A 143 8.64 -7.94 -1.53
C ILE A 143 7.39 -8.64 -2.08
N ASP A 144 7.18 -8.52 -3.39
CA ASP A 144 6.00 -9.04 -4.07
C ASP A 144 6.32 -10.31 -4.87
N ALA A 145 7.59 -10.49 -5.24
CA ALA A 145 8.03 -11.69 -5.96
C ALA A 145 9.51 -12.02 -5.72
N ARG A 146 9.82 -13.30 -5.90
CA ARG A 146 11.19 -13.85 -5.98
C ARG A 146 11.45 -14.37 -7.37
N ILE A 147 12.59 -14.01 -7.96
CA ILE A 147 12.99 -14.46 -9.29
C ILE A 147 14.27 -15.31 -9.17
N TYR A 148 14.20 -16.48 -9.75
CA TYR A 148 15.29 -17.45 -9.78
C TYR A 148 15.72 -17.75 -11.22
N PRO A 149 16.97 -18.11 -11.49
CA PRO A 149 17.34 -18.80 -12.72
C PRO A 149 16.54 -20.10 -12.85
N ILE A 150 16.30 -20.56 -14.09
CA ILE A 150 15.45 -21.74 -14.33
C ILE A 150 16.01 -23.01 -13.66
N ASP A 151 17.33 -23.12 -13.62
CA ASP A 151 18.04 -24.32 -13.17
C ASP A 151 18.74 -24.10 -11.81
N SER A 152 18.29 -23.15 -11.00
CA SER A 152 18.91 -22.84 -9.71
C SER A 152 17.86 -22.47 -8.66
N ASP A 153 18.11 -22.91 -7.42
CA ASP A 153 17.35 -22.50 -6.25
C ASP A 153 17.95 -21.26 -5.54
N THR A 154 19.06 -20.74 -6.08
CA THR A 154 19.64 -19.49 -5.56
C THR A 154 18.79 -18.30 -6.02
N LEU A 155 18.30 -17.50 -5.07
CA LEU A 155 17.51 -16.31 -5.36
C LEU A 155 18.36 -15.27 -6.09
N ASP A 156 17.96 -14.92 -7.33
CA ASP A 156 18.65 -13.91 -8.14
C ASP A 156 18.14 -12.51 -7.80
N TYR A 157 16.79 -12.32 -7.79
CA TYR A 157 16.19 -11.03 -7.49
C TYR A 157 15.08 -11.12 -6.47
N ALA A 158 15.12 -10.22 -5.47
CA ALA A 158 13.97 -9.82 -4.68
C ALA A 158 13.27 -8.66 -5.39
N VAL A 159 11.95 -8.72 -5.53
CA VAL A 159 11.18 -7.75 -6.33
C VAL A 159 10.12 -7.08 -5.50
N GLN A 160 10.03 -5.75 -5.63
CA GLN A 160 8.91 -4.96 -5.14
C GLN A 160 8.28 -4.17 -6.27
N CYS A 161 6.94 -4.20 -6.35
CA CYS A 161 6.15 -3.51 -7.36
C CYS A 161 5.26 -2.45 -6.71
N LYS A 162 5.13 -1.30 -7.36
CA LYS A 162 4.20 -0.26 -6.93
C LYS A 162 3.41 0.29 -8.12
N ALA A 163 2.15 -0.11 -8.20
CA ALA A 163 1.20 0.47 -9.15
C ALA A 163 0.85 1.92 -8.75
N GLY A 164 0.20 2.64 -9.67
CA GLY A 164 -0.27 4.02 -9.45
C GLY A 164 0.69 5.06 -10.00
N ASP A 165 0.37 6.34 -9.76
CA ASP A 165 1.02 7.50 -10.36
C ASP A 165 1.94 8.28 -9.41
N SER A 166 1.98 7.89 -8.14
CA SER A 166 2.79 8.59 -7.13
C SER A 166 4.27 8.29 -7.28
N MET A 167 5.08 9.34 -7.29
CA MET A 167 6.54 9.24 -7.34
C MET A 167 7.09 8.44 -6.13
N VAL A 168 8.01 7.53 -6.38
CA VAL A 168 8.66 6.70 -5.36
C VAL A 168 9.89 7.42 -4.81
N GLY A 169 9.86 7.74 -3.51
CA GLY A 169 10.99 8.31 -2.79
C GLY A 169 12.06 7.29 -2.41
N ILE A 170 13.09 7.73 -1.69
CA ILE A 170 14.24 6.89 -1.30
C ILE A 170 13.89 5.84 -0.24
N LYS A 171 12.93 6.11 0.66
CA LYS A 171 12.62 5.22 1.78
C LYS A 171 12.21 3.80 1.35
N PRO A 172 11.27 3.59 0.40
CA PRO A 172 10.94 2.25 -0.09
C PRO A 172 12.13 1.53 -0.73
N ILE A 173 13.08 2.28 -1.30
CA ILE A 173 14.28 1.69 -1.91
C ILE A 173 15.24 1.17 -0.84
N TRP A 174 15.39 1.89 0.29
CA TRP A 174 16.14 1.41 1.44
C TRP A 174 15.51 0.16 2.07
N GLU A 175 14.17 0.13 2.14
CA GLU A 175 13.41 -1.02 2.65
C GLU A 175 13.70 -2.26 1.78
N LEU A 176 13.57 -2.15 0.46
CA LEU A 176 13.93 -3.25 -0.45
C LEU A 176 15.40 -3.68 -0.28
N TYR A 177 16.33 -2.71 -0.20
CA TYR A 177 17.74 -3.02 -0.06
C TYR A 177 18.05 -3.77 1.26
N GLY A 178 17.33 -3.43 2.34
CA GLY A 178 17.41 -4.14 3.62
C GLY A 178 16.84 -5.57 3.53
N VAL A 179 15.68 -5.72 2.86
CA VAL A 179 15.03 -7.04 2.68
C VAL A 179 15.86 -7.98 1.81
N MET A 180 16.59 -7.46 0.81
CA MET A 180 17.50 -8.28 0.00
C MET A 180 18.50 -9.06 0.87
N ALA A 181 19.03 -8.43 1.91
CA ALA A 181 19.98 -9.09 2.83
C ALA A 181 19.29 -10.20 3.65
N HIS A 182 18.07 -9.96 4.10
CA HIS A 182 17.25 -10.95 4.83
C HIS A 182 16.91 -12.16 3.93
N GLU A 183 16.49 -11.88 2.70
CA GLU A 183 16.11 -12.90 1.70
C GLU A 183 17.31 -13.62 1.09
N SER A 184 18.54 -13.18 1.39
CA SER A 184 19.76 -13.67 0.73
C SER A 184 19.73 -13.49 -0.79
N ALA A 185 19.02 -12.45 -1.27
CA ALA A 185 18.93 -12.11 -2.68
C ALA A 185 20.19 -11.39 -3.15
N GLY A 186 20.76 -11.85 -4.26
CA GLY A 186 21.92 -11.19 -4.87
C GLY A 186 21.59 -9.78 -5.37
N LYS A 187 20.36 -9.58 -5.83
CA LYS A 187 19.89 -8.33 -6.46
C LYS A 187 18.47 -7.98 -6.04
N GLY A 188 18.12 -6.70 -6.17
CA GLY A 188 16.76 -6.18 -5.97
C GLY A 188 16.24 -5.44 -7.19
N ILE A 189 14.96 -5.59 -7.48
CA ILE A 189 14.25 -4.82 -8.49
C ILE A 189 13.12 -4.07 -7.80
N TYR A 190 13.08 -2.74 -7.98
CA TYR A 190 11.92 -1.94 -7.65
C TYR A 190 11.25 -1.46 -8.93
N LEU A 191 10.00 -1.89 -9.15
CA LEU A 191 9.17 -1.50 -10.29
C LEU A 191 8.09 -0.52 -9.86
N THR A 192 7.88 0.54 -10.64
CA THR A 192 6.71 1.41 -10.48
C THR A 192 6.10 1.79 -11.81
N ALA A 193 4.78 2.02 -11.86
CA ALA A 193 4.12 2.61 -13.02
C ALA A 193 4.38 4.14 -13.12
N SER A 194 4.97 4.74 -12.08
CA SER A 194 5.31 6.16 -12.01
C SER A 194 6.80 6.40 -12.28
N THR A 195 7.43 7.22 -11.45
CA THR A 195 8.85 7.61 -11.52
C THR A 195 9.48 7.56 -10.13
N PHE A 196 10.81 7.73 -10.06
CA PHE A 196 11.57 7.77 -8.82
C PHE A 196 12.09 9.18 -8.54
N SER A 197 12.23 9.52 -7.26
CA SER A 197 12.91 10.75 -6.85
C SER A 197 14.39 10.70 -7.20
N ASP A 198 15.03 11.87 -7.25
CA ASP A 198 16.45 11.95 -7.60
C ASP A 198 17.33 11.30 -6.52
N GLU A 199 16.94 11.36 -5.24
CA GLU A 199 17.64 10.69 -4.15
C GLU A 199 17.54 9.15 -4.30
N ALA A 200 16.38 8.63 -4.72
CA ALA A 200 16.21 7.20 -4.98
C ALA A 200 17.08 6.73 -6.15
N LYS A 201 17.14 7.53 -7.24
CA LYS A 201 18.01 7.25 -8.40
C LYS A 201 19.48 7.29 -8.03
N GLN A 202 19.92 8.30 -7.26
CA GLN A 202 21.31 8.41 -6.80
C GLN A 202 21.71 7.23 -5.92
N PHE A 203 20.84 6.82 -5.00
CA PHE A 203 21.10 5.65 -4.17
C PHE A 203 21.23 4.38 -5.01
N ALA A 204 20.33 4.16 -5.98
CA ALA A 204 20.40 3.00 -6.85
C ALA A 204 21.64 3.02 -7.74
N GLU A 205 22.07 4.19 -8.24
CA GLU A 205 23.31 4.30 -9.03
C GLU A 205 24.54 3.98 -8.20
N ALA A 206 24.57 4.38 -6.93
CA ALA A 206 25.65 3.99 -6.01
C ALA A 206 25.70 2.47 -5.74
N HIS A 207 24.60 1.75 -5.98
CA HIS A 207 24.45 0.31 -5.77
C HIS A 207 24.03 -0.43 -7.06
N LYS A 208 24.41 0.08 -8.23
CA LYS A 208 23.95 -0.39 -9.55
C LYS A 208 24.20 -1.87 -9.87
N GLU A 209 25.16 -2.50 -9.20
CA GLU A 209 25.43 -3.93 -9.34
C GLU A 209 24.36 -4.81 -8.65
N LYS A 210 23.62 -4.22 -7.70
CA LYS A 210 22.69 -4.96 -6.85
C LYS A 210 21.25 -4.44 -6.92
N LEU A 211 21.03 -3.17 -7.28
CA LEU A 211 19.72 -2.53 -7.18
C LEU A 211 19.28 -1.92 -8.50
N PHE A 212 18.14 -2.36 -9.00
CA PHE A 212 17.59 -1.97 -10.30
C PHE A 212 16.25 -1.27 -10.11
N LEU A 213 16.19 0.00 -10.52
CA LEU A 213 14.94 0.76 -10.57
C LEU A 213 14.36 0.71 -11.98
N ILE A 214 13.09 0.31 -12.08
CA ILE A 214 12.33 0.26 -13.33
C ILE A 214 11.10 1.15 -13.16
N ASP A 215 11.14 2.32 -13.78
CA ASP A 215 10.00 3.23 -13.85
C ASP A 215 9.03 2.85 -14.97
N GLY A 216 7.86 3.49 -15.02
CA GLY A 216 6.83 3.20 -16.01
C GLY A 216 7.33 3.36 -17.45
N GLN A 217 8.16 4.37 -17.74
CA GLN A 217 8.72 4.61 -19.06
C GLN A 217 9.65 3.46 -19.49
N ARG A 218 10.52 3.07 -18.58
CA ARG A 218 11.45 1.96 -18.82
C ARG A 218 10.71 0.64 -18.99
N PHE A 219 9.66 0.41 -18.18
CA PHE A 219 8.88 -0.83 -18.28
C PHE A 219 8.11 -0.90 -19.60
N VAL A 220 7.46 0.17 -20.05
CA VAL A 220 6.85 0.25 -21.40
C VAL A 220 7.88 -0.09 -22.48
N SER A 221 9.08 0.50 -22.41
CA SER A 221 10.15 0.21 -23.37
C SER A 221 10.60 -1.26 -23.33
N MET A 222 10.60 -1.90 -22.15
CA MET A 222 10.92 -3.32 -22.01
C MET A 222 9.82 -4.20 -22.64
N LEU A 223 8.56 -3.89 -22.40
CA LEU A 223 7.41 -4.60 -22.96
C LEU A 223 7.35 -4.49 -24.48
N SER A 224 7.61 -3.29 -25.03
CA SER A 224 7.58 -3.04 -26.47
C SER A 224 8.72 -3.72 -27.23
N LYS A 225 9.80 -4.13 -26.56
CA LYS A 225 10.93 -4.87 -27.17
C LYS A 225 10.72 -6.37 -27.22
N LEU A 226 9.66 -6.89 -26.63
CA LEU A 226 9.37 -8.31 -26.69
C LEU A 226 8.98 -8.73 -28.11
N PRO A 227 9.28 -9.99 -28.50
CA PRO A 227 8.69 -10.58 -29.70
C PRO A 227 7.16 -10.45 -29.68
N GLU A 228 6.56 -10.26 -30.85
CA GLU A 228 5.13 -9.98 -31.00
C GLU A 228 4.22 -10.97 -30.24
N GLU A 229 4.51 -12.26 -30.32
CA GLU A 229 3.78 -13.31 -29.61
C GLU A 229 3.77 -13.08 -28.08
N LYS A 230 4.93 -12.78 -27.49
CA LYS A 230 5.08 -12.52 -26.05
C LYS A 230 4.43 -11.19 -25.65
N HIS A 231 4.57 -10.18 -26.50
CA HIS A 231 3.92 -8.88 -26.34
C HIS A 231 2.39 -9.03 -26.27
N LEU A 232 1.78 -9.71 -27.24
CA LEU A 232 0.34 -9.94 -27.29
C LEU A 232 -0.15 -10.79 -26.12
N LYS A 233 0.62 -11.80 -25.69
CA LYS A 233 0.29 -12.60 -24.50
C LYS A 233 0.21 -11.75 -23.24
N LEU A 234 1.18 -10.87 -22.98
CA LEU A 234 1.16 -9.97 -21.82
C LEU A 234 0.03 -8.94 -21.93
N LEU A 235 -0.22 -8.43 -23.12
CA LEU A 235 -1.32 -7.48 -23.34
C LEU A 235 -2.68 -8.14 -23.08
N ALA A 236 -2.87 -9.39 -23.49
CA ALA A 236 -4.06 -10.17 -23.16
C ALA A 236 -4.23 -10.32 -21.65
N ILE A 237 -3.18 -10.67 -20.91
CA ILE A 237 -3.19 -10.76 -19.44
C ILE A 237 -3.57 -9.42 -18.80
N ALA A 238 -3.00 -8.32 -19.30
CA ALA A 238 -3.28 -6.98 -18.79
C ALA A 238 -4.73 -6.54 -19.04
N THR A 239 -5.32 -6.98 -20.14
CA THR A 239 -6.70 -6.59 -20.57
C THR A 239 -7.77 -7.61 -20.22
N ASP A 240 -7.40 -8.79 -19.69
CA ASP A 240 -8.37 -9.81 -19.28
C ASP A 240 -9.25 -9.28 -18.14
N GLY A 241 -10.57 -9.38 -18.29
CA GLY A 241 -11.54 -8.79 -17.35
C GLY A 241 -11.85 -7.31 -17.58
N LEU A 242 -11.18 -6.60 -18.51
CA LEU A 242 -11.67 -5.35 -19.05
C LEU A 242 -12.74 -5.71 -20.09
N SER A 243 -13.93 -6.10 -19.61
CA SER A 243 -15.08 -6.34 -20.47
C SER A 243 -15.50 -5.03 -21.12
N PRO A 244 -15.78 -4.97 -22.43
CA PRO A 244 -16.56 -3.86 -22.96
C PRO A 244 -17.90 -3.92 -22.24
N ASN A 245 -18.30 -2.80 -21.64
CA ASN A 245 -19.53 -2.63 -20.88
C ASN A 245 -20.69 -3.28 -21.66
N PRO A 246 -21.47 -4.23 -21.06
CA PRO A 246 -22.67 -4.70 -21.75
C PRO A 246 -23.63 -3.52 -21.87
N SER A 247 -23.99 -3.20 -23.08
CA SER A 247 -25.02 -2.24 -23.48
C SER A 247 -26.35 -2.48 -22.78
#